data_b657d2d9b525d794f7e79eab285fdab6
#
_entry.id   b657d2d9b525d794f7e79eab285fdab6
#
_cell.length_a   1.000
_cell.length_b   1.000
_cell.length_c   1.000
_cell.angle_alpha   90.00
_cell.angle_beta   90.00
_cell.angle_gamma   90.00
#
_symmetry.space_group_name_H-M   'P 1'
#
loop_
_entity.id
_entity.type
_entity.pdbx_description
1 polymer ?
#
loop_
_entity_poly.entity_id
_entity_poly.type
_entity_poly.pdbx_seq_one_letter_code
_entity_poly.pdbx_strand_id
1 'polypeptide(L)'
;MIGSFITHESGGALHENIGYVALAAASVRVLMGFWGRGYWRFSQFLRGISATLAYAKDVIKHRELRYLGHNPLGGWMVVALLTDAVATGFTGWLFTTDRFWGVEWVEELHGAFGEALLPLLFLHIAGAIFTSYRHRENLVGSMLHGRKPAAEPNDVV
;
A
#
# COMPACT_ATOMS: atom_id res chain seq x y z
N MET A 1 3.32 -3.47 10.16
CA MET A 1 2.77 -4.60 9.40
C MET A 1 3.70 -5.82 9.37
N ILE A 2 4.96 -5.73 8.88
CA ILE A 2 5.91 -6.88 8.93
C ILE A 2 6.07 -7.39 10.37
N GLY A 3 6.23 -6.52 11.36
CA GLY A 3 6.34 -6.91 12.76
C GLY A 3 5.12 -7.67 13.29
N SER A 4 3.91 -7.25 12.89
CA SER A 4 2.67 -7.92 13.27
C SER A 4 2.58 -9.34 12.68
N PHE A 5 3.03 -9.52 11.43
CA PHE A 5 3.07 -10.83 10.80
C PHE A 5 4.05 -11.79 11.51
N ILE A 6 5.25 -11.30 11.86
CA ILE A 6 6.26 -12.10 12.57
C ILE A 6 5.77 -12.54 13.95
N THR A 7 4.92 -11.74 14.61
CA THR A 7 4.40 -12.05 15.95
C THR A 7 3.10 -12.86 15.93
N HIS A 8 2.59 -13.24 14.77
CA HIS A 8 1.35 -14.03 14.63
C HIS A 8 1.40 -15.35 15.41
N GLU A 9 2.48 -16.09 15.30
CA GLU A 9 2.64 -17.39 16.02
C GLU A 9 2.86 -17.21 17.53
N SER A 10 3.39 -16.07 17.96
CA SER A 10 3.57 -15.79 19.39
C SER A 10 2.30 -15.26 20.07
N GLY A 11 1.20 -15.09 19.30
CA GLY A 11 -0.19 -14.86 19.72
C GLY A 11 -0.41 -14.00 20.96
N GLY A 12 0.38 -12.96 21.16
CA GLY A 12 0.39 -12.23 22.39
C GLY A 12 0.08 -10.74 22.23
N ALA A 13 0.08 -10.03 23.35
CA ALA A 13 -0.13 -8.60 23.43
C ALA A 13 0.74 -7.78 22.45
N LEU A 14 1.91 -8.31 22.06
CA LEU A 14 2.78 -7.64 21.08
C LEU A 14 2.17 -7.60 19.67
N HIS A 15 1.60 -8.73 19.19
CA HIS A 15 0.92 -8.79 17.89
C HIS A 15 -0.26 -7.82 17.88
N GLU A 16 -1.07 -7.85 18.91
CA GLU A 16 -2.25 -7.00 19.06
C GLU A 16 -1.88 -5.52 19.08
N ASN A 17 -0.90 -5.12 19.90
CA ASN A 17 -0.45 -3.73 19.97
C ASN A 17 0.12 -3.24 18.63
N ILE A 18 0.94 -4.05 17.95
CA ILE A 18 1.46 -3.71 16.62
C ILE A 18 0.32 -3.60 15.61
N GLY A 19 -0.68 -4.50 15.70
CA GLY A 19 -1.89 -4.48 14.88
C GLY A 19 -2.67 -3.17 15.03
N TYR A 20 -2.90 -2.72 16.26
CA TYR A 20 -3.59 -1.45 16.52
C TYR A 20 -2.81 -0.23 16.00
N VAL A 21 -1.50 -0.20 16.19
CA VAL A 21 -0.66 0.88 15.64
C VAL A 21 -0.72 0.88 14.10
N ALA A 22 -0.66 -0.30 13.48
CA ALA A 22 -0.77 -0.44 12.03
C ALA A 22 -2.15 0.00 11.51
N LEU A 23 -3.24 -0.41 12.18
CA LEU A 23 -4.60 0.01 11.85
C LEU A 23 -4.76 1.52 11.95
N ALA A 24 -4.28 2.12 13.05
CA ALA A 24 -4.34 3.57 13.24
C ALA A 24 -3.56 4.31 12.15
N ALA A 25 -2.35 3.88 11.84
CA ALA A 25 -1.51 4.48 10.80
C ALA A 25 -2.15 4.36 9.41
N ALA A 26 -2.69 3.18 9.06
CA ALA A 26 -3.39 2.96 7.79
C ALA A 26 -4.66 3.82 7.70
N SER A 27 -5.44 3.91 8.77
CA SER A 27 -6.64 4.74 8.84
C SER A 27 -6.32 6.24 8.67
N VAL A 28 -5.30 6.75 9.36
CA VAL A 28 -4.82 8.12 9.18
C VAL A 28 -4.38 8.35 7.74
N ARG A 29 -3.65 7.39 7.13
CA ARG A 29 -3.23 7.50 5.73
C ARG A 29 -4.41 7.50 4.76
N VAL A 30 -5.46 6.73 5.02
CA VAL A 30 -6.72 6.77 4.24
C VAL A 30 -7.39 8.13 4.36
N LEU A 31 -7.54 8.66 5.58
CA LEU A 31 -8.12 9.98 5.82
C LEU A 31 -7.33 11.08 5.08
N MET A 32 -5.99 11.04 5.15
CA MET A 32 -5.14 11.96 4.40
C MET A 32 -5.30 11.80 2.87
N GLY A 33 -5.67 10.62 2.39
CA GLY A 33 -5.98 10.38 0.99
C GLY A 33 -7.21 11.15 0.50
N PHE A 34 -8.20 11.37 1.35
CA PHE A 34 -9.41 12.13 1.01
C PHE A 34 -9.27 13.63 1.30
N TRP A 35 -8.75 14.01 2.47
CA TRP A 35 -8.68 15.40 2.93
C TRP A 35 -7.30 16.05 2.91
N GLY A 36 -6.25 15.26 2.63
CA GLY A 36 -4.88 15.76 2.54
C GLY A 36 -4.67 16.75 1.37
N ARG A 37 -3.44 17.30 1.27
CA ARG A 37 -3.04 18.22 0.22
C ARG A 37 -1.90 17.62 -0.62
N GLY A 38 -1.80 18.07 -1.89
CA GLY A 38 -0.72 17.64 -2.79
C GLY A 38 -0.72 16.13 -3.02
N TYR A 39 0.45 15.53 -3.08
CA TYR A 39 0.66 14.11 -3.43
C TYR A 39 0.07 13.09 -2.42
N TRP A 40 -0.48 13.55 -1.28
CA TRP A 40 -1.15 12.69 -0.32
C TRP A 40 -2.55 12.27 -0.78
N ARG A 41 -3.21 13.09 -1.63
CA ARG A 41 -4.59 12.85 -2.07
C ARG A 41 -4.67 11.74 -3.11
N PHE A 42 -5.64 10.86 -2.96
CA PHE A 42 -5.94 9.82 -3.93
C PHE A 42 -6.24 10.38 -5.32
N SER A 43 -6.96 11.51 -5.40
CA SER A 43 -7.29 12.17 -6.68
C SER A 43 -6.08 12.63 -7.49
N GLN A 44 -4.90 12.76 -6.87
CA GLN A 44 -3.69 13.17 -7.57
C GLN A 44 -3.02 12.02 -8.33
N PHE A 45 -3.18 10.80 -7.86
CA PHE A 45 -2.48 9.67 -8.43
C PHE A 45 -3.37 8.50 -8.87
N LEU A 46 -4.62 8.40 -8.37
CA LEU A 46 -5.55 7.40 -8.88
C LEU A 46 -6.06 7.80 -10.25
N ARG A 47 -5.76 6.95 -11.22
CA ARG A 47 -6.24 7.07 -12.60
C ARG A 47 -7.32 6.03 -12.88
N GLY A 48 -8.22 6.36 -13.81
CA GLY A 48 -9.25 5.42 -14.24
C GLY A 48 -8.66 4.12 -14.81
N ILE A 49 -9.44 3.05 -14.81
CA ILE A 49 -9.01 1.71 -15.24
C ILE A 49 -8.46 1.73 -16.68
N SER A 50 -9.09 2.46 -17.60
CA SER A 50 -8.62 2.58 -18.99
C SER A 50 -7.22 3.19 -19.10
N ALA A 51 -6.96 4.25 -18.34
CA ALA A 51 -5.64 4.91 -18.29
C ALA A 51 -4.58 3.99 -17.66
N THR A 52 -4.98 3.23 -16.62
CA THR A 52 -4.09 2.26 -15.98
C THR A 52 -3.73 1.10 -16.91
N LEU A 53 -4.70 0.58 -17.67
CA LEU A 53 -4.44 -0.46 -18.68
C LEU A 53 -3.60 0.05 -19.85
N ALA A 54 -3.81 1.30 -20.28
CA ALA A 54 -2.97 1.93 -21.28
C ALA A 54 -1.53 2.06 -20.80
N TYR A 55 -1.34 2.56 -19.56
CA TYR A 55 -0.02 2.63 -18.95
C TYR A 55 0.66 1.26 -18.83
N ALA A 56 -0.07 0.22 -18.41
CA ALA A 56 0.46 -1.15 -18.34
C ALA A 56 0.96 -1.65 -19.71
N LYS A 57 0.20 -1.35 -20.79
CA LYS A 57 0.63 -1.68 -22.17
C LYS A 57 1.89 -0.89 -22.56
N ASP A 58 2.00 0.37 -22.17
CA ASP A 58 3.18 1.19 -22.45
C ASP A 58 4.42 0.68 -21.69
N VAL A 59 4.26 0.22 -20.44
CA VAL A 59 5.32 -0.45 -19.68
C VAL A 59 5.85 -1.68 -20.42
N ILE A 60 4.94 -2.54 -20.93
CA ILE A 60 5.32 -3.74 -21.70
C ILE A 60 6.06 -3.35 -23.00
N LYS A 61 5.63 -2.25 -23.63
CA LYS A 61 6.22 -1.75 -24.89
C LYS A 61 7.44 -0.83 -24.69
N HIS A 62 7.88 -0.66 -23.46
CA HIS A 62 8.99 0.25 -23.12
C HIS A 62 8.78 1.72 -23.57
N ARG A 63 7.53 2.21 -23.46
CA ARG A 63 7.13 3.57 -23.90
C ARG A 63 6.49 4.38 -22.77
N GLU A 64 6.48 3.85 -21.55
CA GLU A 64 5.88 4.52 -20.40
C GLU A 64 6.55 5.85 -20.09
N LEU A 65 5.72 6.84 -19.76
CA LEU A 65 6.18 8.14 -19.26
C LEU A 65 6.59 8.02 -17.79
N ARG A 66 7.53 8.86 -17.38
CA ARG A 66 7.93 9.01 -15.99
C ARG A 66 6.90 9.85 -15.23
N TYR A 67 6.53 9.40 -14.05
CA TYR A 67 5.60 10.09 -13.15
C TYR A 67 6.36 10.64 -11.94
N LEU A 68 6.17 11.94 -11.63
CA LEU A 68 6.74 12.53 -10.42
C LEU A 68 6.06 12.01 -9.13
N GLY A 69 4.76 11.70 -9.21
CA GLY A 69 4.01 11.03 -8.15
C GLY A 69 4.00 9.50 -8.31
N HIS A 70 2.89 8.89 -7.95
CA HIS A 70 2.65 7.49 -8.25
C HIS A 70 2.22 7.34 -9.71
N ASN A 71 2.82 6.41 -10.42
CA ASN A 71 2.29 6.00 -11.70
C ASN A 71 0.93 5.28 -11.53
N PRO A 72 0.13 5.11 -12.58
CA PRO A 72 -1.21 4.53 -12.47
C PRO A 72 -1.27 3.16 -11.79
N LEU A 73 -0.30 2.27 -12.05
CA LEU A 73 -0.21 0.97 -11.38
C LEU A 73 0.16 1.09 -9.91
N GLY A 74 1.14 1.96 -9.59
CA GLY A 74 1.54 2.26 -8.21
C GLY A 74 0.41 2.88 -7.40
N GLY A 75 -0.43 3.71 -8.03
CA GLY A 75 -1.62 4.28 -7.38
C GLY A 75 -2.61 3.21 -6.93
N TRP A 76 -2.94 2.25 -7.78
CA TRP A 76 -3.81 1.13 -7.44
C TRP A 76 -3.18 0.19 -6.41
N MET A 77 -1.87 0.00 -6.47
CA MET A 77 -1.14 -0.77 -5.47
C MET A 77 -1.24 -0.14 -4.07
N VAL A 78 -1.15 1.20 -3.96
CA VAL A 78 -1.37 1.91 -2.69
C VAL A 78 -2.77 1.66 -2.16
N VAL A 79 -3.80 1.72 -3.02
CA VAL A 79 -5.19 1.43 -2.60
C VAL A 79 -5.32 -0.01 -2.13
N ALA A 80 -4.79 -0.99 -2.88
CA ALA A 80 -4.85 -2.39 -2.50
C ALA A 80 -4.20 -2.63 -1.13
N LEU A 81 -2.98 -2.13 -0.91
CA LEU A 81 -2.26 -2.26 0.36
C LEU A 81 -3.00 -1.59 1.53
N LEU A 82 -3.55 -0.39 1.34
CA LEU A 82 -4.28 0.30 2.39
C LEU A 82 -5.59 -0.40 2.74
N THR A 83 -6.31 -0.88 1.72
CA THR A 83 -7.56 -1.62 1.92
C THR A 83 -7.30 -2.91 2.69
N ASP A 84 -6.31 -3.67 2.27
CA ASP A 84 -5.92 -4.92 2.93
C ASP A 84 -5.42 -4.67 4.37
N ALA A 85 -4.60 -3.64 4.56
CA ALA A 85 -4.10 -3.26 5.89
C ALA A 85 -5.22 -2.87 6.86
N VAL A 86 -6.20 -2.10 6.38
CA VAL A 86 -7.36 -1.71 7.20
C VAL A 86 -8.24 -2.92 7.47
N ALA A 87 -8.45 -3.79 6.48
CA ALA A 87 -9.25 -5.00 6.65
C ALA A 87 -8.60 -5.96 7.66
N THR A 88 -7.29 -6.20 7.55
CA THR A 88 -6.53 -7.01 8.51
C THR A 88 -6.62 -6.43 9.92
N GLY A 89 -6.34 -5.13 10.08
CA GLY A 89 -6.40 -4.49 11.40
C GLY A 89 -7.81 -4.46 11.98
N PHE A 90 -8.83 -4.21 11.15
CA PHE A 90 -10.23 -4.19 11.58
C PHE A 90 -10.73 -5.58 12.00
N THR A 91 -10.44 -6.62 11.23
CA THR A 91 -10.82 -7.99 11.58
C THR A 91 -10.06 -8.46 12.83
N GLY A 92 -8.79 -8.09 12.98
CA GLY A 92 -8.03 -8.36 14.21
C GLY A 92 -8.64 -7.66 15.43
N TRP A 93 -9.06 -6.39 15.29
CA TRP A 93 -9.78 -5.69 16.34
C TRP A 93 -11.12 -6.36 16.66
N LEU A 94 -11.91 -6.76 15.67
CA LEU A 94 -13.16 -7.50 15.90
C LEU A 94 -12.91 -8.75 16.73
N PHE A 95 -11.87 -9.51 16.42
CA PHE A 95 -11.53 -10.77 17.10
C PHE A 95 -11.16 -10.56 18.57
N THR A 96 -10.74 -9.35 18.99
CA THR A 96 -10.48 -9.04 20.41
C THR A 96 -11.74 -8.61 21.20
N THR A 97 -12.89 -8.45 20.54
CA THR A 97 -14.12 -8.05 21.21
C THR A 97 -14.88 -9.24 21.78
N ASP A 98 -15.56 -9.09 22.94
CA ASP A 98 -16.34 -10.16 23.59
C ASP A 98 -17.35 -10.82 22.65
N ARG A 99 -17.92 -10.05 21.72
CA ARG A 99 -18.96 -10.51 20.80
C ARG A 99 -18.40 -11.47 19.72
N PHE A 100 -17.16 -11.26 19.29
CA PHE A 100 -16.54 -11.97 18.18
C PHE A 100 -15.35 -12.84 18.59
N TRP A 101 -15.06 -12.89 19.89
CA TRP A 101 -14.01 -13.77 20.42
C TRP A 101 -14.28 -15.23 20.09
N GLY A 102 -13.34 -15.88 19.41
CA GLY A 102 -13.45 -17.29 19.01
C GLY A 102 -14.46 -17.56 17.88
N VAL A 103 -14.92 -16.54 17.17
CA VAL A 103 -15.81 -16.68 16.03
C VAL A 103 -14.99 -17.02 14.79
N GLU A 104 -15.13 -18.25 14.28
CA GLU A 104 -14.33 -18.85 13.22
C GLU A 104 -14.21 -17.97 11.95
N TRP A 105 -15.33 -17.46 11.43
CA TRP A 105 -15.26 -16.66 10.19
C TRP A 105 -14.46 -15.33 10.36
N VAL A 106 -14.38 -14.76 11.58
CA VAL A 106 -13.57 -13.57 11.84
C VAL A 106 -12.09 -13.93 11.83
N GLU A 107 -11.75 -15.06 12.44
CA GLU A 107 -10.39 -15.61 12.45
C GLU A 107 -9.93 -15.92 11.03
N GLU A 108 -10.75 -16.61 10.24
CA GLU A 108 -10.46 -16.94 8.85
C GLU A 108 -10.24 -15.69 7.99
N LEU A 109 -11.09 -14.65 8.13
CA LEU A 109 -10.93 -13.39 7.42
C LEU A 109 -9.65 -12.65 7.83
N HIS A 110 -9.36 -12.61 9.13
CA HIS A 110 -8.13 -12.01 9.63
C HIS A 110 -6.89 -12.72 9.06
N GLY A 111 -6.90 -14.03 9.08
CA GLY A 111 -5.85 -14.87 8.49
C GLY A 111 -5.70 -14.63 7.00
N ALA A 112 -6.79 -14.65 6.25
CA ALA A 112 -6.79 -14.45 4.79
C ALA A 112 -6.23 -13.09 4.37
N PHE A 113 -6.64 -12.00 5.05
CA PHE A 113 -6.07 -10.67 4.80
C PHE A 113 -4.60 -10.60 5.23
N GLY A 114 -4.24 -11.19 6.37
CA GLY A 114 -2.85 -11.25 6.82
C GLY A 114 -1.95 -11.97 5.82
N GLU A 115 -2.41 -13.08 5.26
CA GLU A 115 -1.69 -13.83 4.21
C GLU A 115 -1.60 -13.05 2.89
N ALA A 116 -2.65 -12.32 2.51
CA ALA A 116 -2.65 -11.50 1.28
C ALA A 116 -1.67 -10.33 1.36
N LEU A 117 -1.38 -9.84 2.55
CA LEU A 117 -0.51 -8.70 2.77
C LEU A 117 0.93 -8.93 2.28
N LEU A 118 1.47 -10.13 2.48
CA LEU A 118 2.85 -10.45 2.08
C LEU A 118 3.06 -10.39 0.56
N PRO A 119 2.25 -11.08 -0.27
CA PRO A 119 2.39 -10.97 -1.72
C PRO A 119 2.12 -9.55 -2.23
N LEU A 120 1.18 -8.79 -1.63
CA LEU A 120 0.97 -7.39 -1.98
C LEU A 120 2.19 -6.53 -1.68
N LEU A 121 2.80 -6.71 -0.51
CA LEU A 121 4.03 -6.01 -0.13
C LEU A 121 5.19 -6.38 -1.06
N PHE A 122 5.33 -7.66 -1.39
CA PHE A 122 6.35 -8.12 -2.33
C PHE A 122 6.18 -7.48 -3.71
N LEU A 123 4.96 -7.48 -4.24
CA LEU A 123 4.64 -6.84 -5.53
C LEU A 123 4.90 -5.33 -5.50
N HIS A 124 4.60 -4.67 -4.38
CA HIS A 124 4.88 -3.25 -4.19
C HIS A 124 6.39 -2.95 -4.24
N ILE A 125 7.18 -3.71 -3.50
CA ILE A 125 8.64 -3.55 -3.48
C ILE A 125 9.22 -3.85 -4.86
N ALA A 126 8.81 -4.96 -5.49
CA ALA A 126 9.25 -5.33 -6.82
C ALA A 126 8.91 -4.25 -7.86
N GLY A 127 7.69 -3.69 -7.80
CA GLY A 127 7.28 -2.57 -8.65
C GLY A 127 8.11 -1.31 -8.43
N ALA A 128 8.43 -0.97 -7.18
CA ALA A 128 9.28 0.16 -6.85
C ALA A 128 10.71 -0.02 -7.38
N ILE A 129 11.29 -1.21 -7.20
CA ILE A 129 12.62 -1.55 -7.73
C ILE A 129 12.62 -1.51 -9.26
N PHE A 130 11.62 -2.12 -9.89
CA PHE A 130 11.46 -2.12 -11.34
C PHE A 130 11.40 -0.69 -11.89
N THR A 131 10.55 0.16 -11.33
CA THR A 131 10.39 1.56 -11.74
C THR A 131 11.67 2.35 -11.48
N SER A 132 12.35 2.12 -10.35
CA SER A 132 13.65 2.72 -10.04
C SER A 132 14.70 2.41 -11.12
N TYR A 133 14.78 1.15 -11.52
CA TYR A 133 15.72 0.70 -12.56
C TYR A 133 15.38 1.31 -13.92
N ARG A 134 14.08 1.31 -14.28
CA ARG A 134 13.60 1.82 -15.58
C ARG A 134 13.86 3.31 -15.78
N HIS A 135 13.58 4.11 -14.77
CA HIS A 135 13.73 5.57 -14.83
C HIS A 135 15.06 6.08 -14.24
N ARG A 136 15.97 5.16 -13.89
CA ARG A 136 17.29 5.50 -13.31
C ARG A 136 17.19 6.43 -12.09
N GLU A 137 16.17 6.24 -11.27
CA GLU A 137 15.96 7.02 -10.05
C GLU A 137 15.91 6.10 -8.82
N ASN A 138 16.32 6.63 -7.68
CA ASN A 138 16.24 5.91 -6.41
C ASN A 138 14.90 6.17 -5.73
N LEU A 139 13.85 5.45 -6.15
CA LEU A 139 12.51 5.58 -5.55
C LEU A 139 12.48 5.13 -4.10
N VAL A 140 13.21 4.08 -3.74
CA VAL A 140 13.29 3.61 -2.35
C VAL A 140 13.89 4.69 -1.45
N GLY A 141 14.99 5.31 -1.88
CA GLY A 141 15.57 6.46 -1.19
C GLY A 141 14.58 7.63 -1.10
N SER A 142 13.88 7.94 -2.20
CA SER A 142 12.88 9.01 -2.24
C SER A 142 11.72 8.78 -1.27
N MET A 143 11.33 7.54 -1.04
CA MET A 143 10.30 7.18 -0.04
C MET A 143 10.77 7.44 1.40
N LEU A 144 12.06 7.27 1.68
CA LEU A 144 12.63 7.48 3.01
C LEU A 144 12.84 8.96 3.34
N HIS A 145 13.37 9.75 2.41
CA HIS A 145 13.71 11.16 2.66
C HIS A 145 12.77 12.18 2.01
N GLY A 146 11.73 11.72 1.29
CA GLY A 146 10.69 12.58 0.70
C GLY A 146 11.15 13.50 -0.45
N ARG A 147 12.37 13.31 -0.98
CA ARG A 147 12.93 14.13 -2.05
C ARG A 147 13.00 13.35 -3.35
N LYS A 148 12.50 13.94 -4.43
CA LYS A 148 12.64 13.42 -5.80
C LYS A 148 13.56 14.31 -6.63
N PRO A 149 14.18 13.76 -7.69
CA PRO A 149 14.88 14.57 -8.69
C PRO A 149 13.95 15.62 -9.30
N ALA A 150 14.53 16.70 -9.83
CA ALA A 150 13.77 17.74 -10.52
C ALA A 150 12.96 17.16 -11.69
N ALA A 151 11.82 17.83 -11.98
CA ALA A 151 10.99 17.47 -13.12
C ALA A 151 11.73 17.68 -14.44
N GLU A 152 11.60 16.75 -15.36
CA GLU A 152 12.06 16.84 -16.72
C GLU A 152 10.89 17.26 -17.65
N PRO A 153 11.17 17.80 -18.87
CA PRO A 153 10.13 18.33 -19.75
C PRO A 153 9.04 17.34 -20.16
N ASN A 154 9.30 16.02 -20.09
CA ASN A 154 8.39 14.95 -20.49
C ASN A 154 7.74 14.24 -19.31
N ASP A 155 7.96 14.71 -18.09
CA ASP A 155 7.39 14.09 -16.89
C ASP A 155 5.90 14.40 -16.74
N VAL A 156 5.17 13.42 -16.21
CA VAL A 156 3.76 13.58 -15.82
C VAL A 156 3.73 14.02 -14.35
N VAL A 157 3.09 15.17 -14.11
CA VAL A 157 2.92 15.78 -12.78
C VAL A 157 1.58 15.37 -12.17
#